data_8ab9b8a45dd02ee73aeb596983b9b5bf
#
_entry.id   8ab9b8a45dd02ee73aeb596983b9b5bf
#
_cell.length_a   1.000
_cell.length_b   1.000
_cell.length_c   1.000
_cell.angle_alpha   90.00
_cell.angle_beta   90.00
_cell.angle_gamma   90.00
#
_symmetry.space_group_name_H-M   'P 1'
#
loop_
_entity.id
_entity.type
_entity.pdbx_description
1 polymer ?
#
loop_
_entity_poly.entity_id
_entity_poly.type
_entity_poly.pdbx_seq_one_letter_code
_entity_poly.pdbx_strand_id
1 'polypeptide(L)'
;MKTKSLFITMMLLIALPSITLQAQDKKEWISPEAAAKVVDFQLQGEYLGKKDFGAGNEGTVGLQLIALGGGKFRGVSYLGGLPGAGWQRGDKSELIDGNLNDQGQIVFKIEESEVTATLNDGKLTLVAADQTSIEYKKVARKSPTLNKEPPKGAVVLFDGTKEAAKNNFQRGQIVMENLLRHDVETNAKFGDHQLHLEFRLPFMPYARGQGRGNSGMYVQGRYECQILDSFGLDGANNECGGIYQIAKPNVNMCLPPLVWQTYDVDFTAARYDAAGKKVKNARVTISHNGVKIHDDLELPNGTPGKHPEGPGPDILYLQGHGNPVVFRNIWVVKK
;
A
#
# COMPACT_ATOMS: atom_id res chain seq x y z
N MET A 1 63.98 57.75 11.01
CA MET A 1 62.88 57.59 10.08
C MET A 1 62.63 56.09 9.89
N LYS A 2 61.54 55.50 10.47
CA LYS A 2 61.20 54.09 10.33
C LYS A 2 59.94 54.03 9.50
N THR A 3 60.02 53.56 8.27
CA THR A 3 58.95 53.31 7.32
C THR A 3 58.19 52.02 7.75
N LYS A 4 56.92 52.11 8.10
CA LYS A 4 56.06 50.97 8.35
C LYS A 4 55.46 50.58 7.01
N SER A 5 55.72 49.34 6.57
CA SER A 5 55.05 48.69 5.44
C SER A 5 53.74 48.11 5.89
N LEU A 6 52.63 48.49 5.23
CA LEU A 6 51.28 48.03 5.46
C LEU A 6 51.00 46.87 4.50
N PHE A 7 50.95 45.62 5.02
CA PHE A 7 50.51 44.47 4.26
C PHE A 7 48.98 44.43 4.28
N ILE A 8 48.34 44.65 3.16
CA ILE A 8 46.91 44.42 2.95
C ILE A 8 46.74 42.96 2.55
N THR A 9 46.19 42.16 3.46
CA THR A 9 45.80 40.77 3.17
C THR A 9 44.43 40.78 2.47
N MET A 10 44.42 40.49 1.19
CA MET A 10 43.20 40.36 0.38
C MET A 10 42.58 39.00 0.67
N MET A 11 41.48 38.98 1.43
CA MET A 11 40.72 37.78 1.74
C MET A 11 39.85 37.43 0.52
N LEU A 12 40.23 36.38 -0.21
CA LEU A 12 39.45 35.85 -1.32
C LEU A 12 38.26 35.10 -0.76
N LEU A 13 37.05 35.69 -0.80
CA LEU A 13 35.81 35.00 -0.53
C LEU A 13 35.51 34.02 -1.67
N ILE A 14 35.80 32.75 -1.45
CA ILE A 14 35.32 31.69 -2.35
C ILE A 14 33.84 31.51 -2.07
N ALA A 15 32.99 32.03 -2.95
CA ALA A 15 31.55 31.75 -2.95
C ALA A 15 31.35 30.27 -3.34
N LEU A 16 31.04 29.43 -2.36
CA LEU A 16 30.57 28.08 -2.63
C LEU A 16 29.18 28.17 -3.34
N PRO A 17 29.01 27.49 -4.48
CA PRO A 17 27.69 27.45 -5.11
C PRO A 17 26.71 26.80 -4.14
N SER A 18 25.67 27.54 -3.78
CA SER A 18 24.52 26.99 -3.06
C SER A 18 23.88 25.92 -3.95
N ILE A 19 24.09 24.65 -3.61
CA ILE A 19 23.33 23.55 -4.17
C ILE A 19 21.90 23.75 -3.65
N THR A 20 21.08 24.44 -4.44
CA THR A 20 19.64 24.41 -4.26
C THR A 20 19.21 22.96 -4.46
N LEU A 21 18.89 22.27 -3.36
CA LEU A 21 18.14 21.03 -3.39
C LEU A 21 16.82 21.38 -4.09
N GLN A 22 16.73 21.20 -5.41
CA GLN A 22 15.48 21.27 -6.10
C GLN A 22 14.58 20.24 -5.43
N ALA A 23 13.48 20.72 -4.82
CA ALA A 23 12.42 19.86 -4.36
C ALA A 23 12.05 18.95 -5.54
N GLN A 24 12.35 17.65 -5.41
CA GLN A 24 12.04 16.65 -6.42
C GLN A 24 10.53 16.71 -6.60
N ASP A 25 10.06 17.15 -7.76
CA ASP A 25 8.65 17.23 -8.10
C ASP A 25 8.03 15.90 -7.68
N LYS A 26 7.06 15.95 -6.76
CA LYS A 26 6.35 14.76 -6.28
C LYS A 26 5.50 14.23 -7.43
N LYS A 27 6.12 13.48 -8.33
CA LYS A 27 5.42 12.83 -9.42
C LYS A 27 4.56 11.73 -8.85
N GLU A 28 3.24 11.89 -8.98
CA GLU A 28 2.24 10.91 -8.63
C GLU A 28 1.37 10.60 -9.85
N TRP A 29 1.14 9.32 -10.09
CA TRP A 29 0.25 8.85 -11.14
C TRP A 29 -0.98 8.24 -10.50
N ILE A 30 -2.14 8.67 -10.96
CA ILE A 30 -3.42 8.28 -10.38
C ILE A 30 -4.20 7.28 -11.25
N SER A 31 -3.72 6.98 -12.46
CA SER A 31 -4.30 5.95 -13.31
C SER A 31 -3.22 5.12 -14.01
N PRO A 32 -3.52 3.84 -14.35
CA PRO A 32 -2.62 2.98 -15.11
C PRO A 32 -2.20 3.59 -16.45
N GLU A 33 -3.12 4.26 -17.14
CA GLU A 33 -2.89 4.89 -18.45
C GLU A 33 -1.86 6.02 -18.33
N ALA A 34 -1.96 6.83 -17.28
CA ALA A 34 -1.01 7.91 -17.01
C ALA A 34 0.39 7.38 -16.67
N ALA A 35 0.49 6.22 -16.00
CA ALA A 35 1.75 5.60 -15.63
C ALA A 35 2.34 4.68 -16.72
N ALA A 36 1.57 4.32 -17.75
CA ALA A 36 1.94 3.27 -18.73
C ALA A 36 3.28 3.49 -19.43
N LYS A 37 3.71 4.76 -19.62
CA LYS A 37 4.98 5.11 -20.27
C LYS A 37 6.16 5.23 -19.28
N VAL A 38 5.93 5.06 -17.98
CA VAL A 38 6.96 5.16 -16.95
C VAL A 38 7.65 3.80 -16.82
N VAL A 39 8.93 3.72 -17.10
CA VAL A 39 9.70 2.45 -17.06
C VAL A 39 9.64 1.81 -15.67
N ASP A 40 9.76 2.61 -14.61
CA ASP A 40 9.64 2.15 -13.23
C ASP A 40 8.29 1.42 -13.00
N PHE A 41 7.19 1.93 -13.56
CA PHE A 41 5.87 1.31 -13.47
C PHE A 41 5.75 0.04 -14.31
N GLN A 42 6.34 0.03 -15.51
CA GLN A 42 6.33 -1.15 -16.38
C GLN A 42 7.08 -2.33 -15.74
N LEU A 43 8.20 -2.06 -15.08
CA LEU A 43 9.02 -3.07 -14.42
C LEU A 43 8.43 -3.52 -13.08
N GLN A 44 7.84 -2.60 -12.30
CA GLN A 44 7.22 -2.91 -11.02
C GLN A 44 6.12 -3.98 -11.14
N GLY A 45 6.04 -4.84 -10.15
CA GLY A 45 4.96 -5.84 -10.08
C GLY A 45 5.35 -7.12 -9.39
N GLU A 46 4.50 -8.13 -9.57
CA GLU A 46 4.66 -9.46 -9.02
C GLU A 46 5.06 -10.43 -10.11
N TYR A 47 5.92 -11.37 -9.74
CA TYR A 47 6.50 -12.34 -10.63
C TYR A 47 6.55 -13.72 -9.97
N LEU A 48 6.30 -14.78 -10.72
CA LEU A 48 6.42 -16.18 -10.28
C LEU A 48 7.40 -16.92 -11.17
N GLY A 49 8.29 -17.67 -10.56
CA GLY A 49 9.28 -18.49 -11.20
C GLY A 49 9.42 -19.84 -10.52
N LYS A 50 10.30 -20.64 -11.08
CA LYS A 50 10.74 -21.91 -10.53
C LYS A 50 12.25 -21.89 -10.34
N LYS A 51 12.72 -22.47 -9.24
CA LYS A 51 14.13 -22.59 -8.94
C LYS A 51 14.44 -24.05 -8.58
N ASP A 52 15.49 -24.59 -9.19
CA ASP A 52 16.06 -25.86 -8.75
C ASP A 52 16.96 -25.59 -7.51
N PHE A 53 16.62 -26.26 -6.42
CA PHE A 53 17.38 -26.21 -5.16
C PHE A 53 18.42 -27.32 -5.07
N GLY A 54 18.67 -28.04 -6.15
CA GLY A 54 19.58 -29.18 -6.24
C GLY A 54 18.89 -30.53 -6.11
N ALA A 55 19.55 -31.57 -6.65
CA ALA A 55 19.06 -32.95 -6.67
C ALA A 55 17.67 -33.14 -7.32
N GLY A 56 17.29 -32.25 -8.28
CA GLY A 56 15.99 -32.30 -8.94
C GLY A 56 14.82 -31.79 -8.06
N ASN A 57 15.12 -31.11 -6.95
CA ASN A 57 14.13 -30.50 -6.09
C ASN A 57 13.79 -29.09 -6.61
N GLU A 58 12.80 -29.01 -7.50
CA GLU A 58 12.29 -27.76 -8.04
C GLU A 58 11.18 -27.19 -7.15
N GLY A 59 11.28 -25.90 -6.78
CA GLY A 59 10.26 -25.20 -5.99
C GLY A 59 9.83 -23.88 -6.60
N THR A 60 8.64 -23.44 -6.24
CA THR A 60 8.10 -22.14 -6.64
C THR A 60 8.83 -21.03 -5.88
N VAL A 61 9.15 -19.94 -6.59
CA VAL A 61 9.68 -18.70 -6.01
C VAL A 61 8.85 -17.53 -6.49
N GLY A 62 8.47 -16.65 -5.55
CA GLY A 62 7.81 -15.38 -5.83
C GLY A 62 8.82 -14.25 -5.81
N LEU A 63 8.55 -13.19 -6.57
CA LEU A 63 9.31 -11.95 -6.52
C LEU A 63 8.33 -10.77 -6.58
N GLN A 64 8.44 -9.86 -5.63
CA GLN A 64 7.86 -8.53 -5.74
C GLN A 64 8.97 -7.54 -6.09
N LEU A 65 8.79 -6.81 -7.21
CA LEU A 65 9.70 -5.78 -7.66
C LEU A 65 9.07 -4.42 -7.46
N ILE A 66 9.65 -3.62 -6.58
CA ILE A 66 9.14 -2.34 -6.09
C ILE A 66 9.95 -1.22 -6.71
N ALA A 67 9.30 -0.30 -7.43
CA ALA A 67 9.93 0.91 -7.93
C ALA A 67 10.15 1.92 -6.80
N LEU A 68 11.38 2.43 -6.71
CA LEU A 68 11.81 3.42 -5.73
C LEU A 68 12.04 4.81 -6.33
N GLY A 69 11.74 4.95 -7.63
CA GLY A 69 11.88 6.19 -8.39
C GLY A 69 13.28 6.38 -8.95
N GLY A 70 13.34 7.00 -10.15
CA GLY A 70 14.60 7.27 -10.82
C GLY A 70 15.40 6.03 -11.21
N GLY A 71 14.72 4.96 -11.62
CA GLY A 71 15.35 3.70 -12.00
C GLY A 71 15.90 2.89 -10.82
N LYS A 72 15.53 3.25 -9.58
CA LYS A 72 15.90 2.46 -8.39
C LYS A 72 14.79 1.47 -8.08
N PHE A 73 15.19 0.25 -7.72
CA PHE A 73 14.28 -0.84 -7.43
C PHE A 73 14.68 -1.59 -6.18
N ARG A 74 13.67 -2.22 -5.55
CA ARG A 74 13.82 -3.21 -4.51
C ARG A 74 13.16 -4.49 -4.96
N GLY A 75 13.88 -5.59 -4.95
CA GLY A 75 13.35 -6.93 -5.10
C GLY A 75 13.13 -7.57 -3.74
N VAL A 76 11.98 -8.19 -3.54
CA VAL A 76 11.74 -9.08 -2.40
C VAL A 76 11.38 -10.45 -2.95
N SER A 77 12.27 -11.42 -2.74
CA SER A 77 12.03 -12.79 -3.15
C SER A 77 11.39 -13.60 -2.02
N TYR A 78 10.50 -14.51 -2.37
CA TYR A 78 9.72 -15.33 -1.46
C TYR A 78 9.84 -16.80 -1.83
N LEU A 79 10.29 -17.62 -0.88
CA LEU A 79 10.33 -19.07 -1.08
C LEU A 79 8.92 -19.67 -0.89
N GLY A 80 8.48 -20.47 -1.87
CA GLY A 80 7.15 -21.09 -1.85
C GLY A 80 6.09 -20.38 -2.69
N GLY A 81 6.27 -19.10 -3.07
CA GLY A 81 5.33 -18.32 -3.87
C GLY A 81 5.20 -16.89 -3.40
N LEU A 82 4.13 -16.20 -3.76
CA LEU A 82 3.85 -14.81 -3.36
C LEU A 82 3.09 -14.76 -2.01
N PRO A 83 3.13 -13.63 -1.27
CA PRO A 83 2.36 -13.45 -0.05
C PRO A 83 0.87 -13.78 -0.25
N GLY A 84 0.32 -14.67 0.62
CA GLY A 84 -1.04 -15.18 0.51
C GLY A 84 -1.32 -16.12 -0.68
N ALA A 85 -0.27 -16.51 -1.42
CA ALA A 85 -0.33 -17.46 -2.52
C ALA A 85 0.93 -18.34 -2.55
N GLY A 86 1.11 -19.11 -1.49
CA GLY A 86 2.22 -20.03 -1.26
C GLY A 86 3.18 -19.59 -0.16
N TRP A 87 3.54 -18.32 -0.10
CA TRP A 87 4.33 -17.78 1.01
C TRP A 87 3.42 -17.31 2.16
N GLN A 88 3.84 -17.59 3.38
CA GLN A 88 3.20 -17.16 4.63
C GLN A 88 4.22 -16.43 5.52
N ARG A 89 3.71 -15.60 6.42
CA ARG A 89 4.56 -14.90 7.39
C ARG A 89 5.37 -15.91 8.23
N GLY A 90 6.69 -15.73 8.23
CA GLY A 90 7.65 -16.64 8.88
C GLY A 90 8.41 -17.53 7.89
N ASP A 91 7.91 -17.68 6.66
CA ASP A 91 8.69 -18.31 5.59
C ASP A 91 9.85 -17.42 5.14
N LYS A 92 10.87 -18.05 4.51
CA LYS A 92 12.05 -17.34 4.06
C LYS A 92 11.71 -16.32 2.98
N SER A 93 12.21 -15.09 3.16
CA SER A 93 12.23 -14.02 2.16
C SER A 93 13.58 -13.31 2.16
N GLU A 94 13.96 -12.76 1.02
CA GLU A 94 15.23 -12.05 0.85
C GLU A 94 14.97 -10.73 0.12
N LEU A 95 15.63 -9.67 0.58
CA LEU A 95 15.48 -8.32 0.06
C LEU A 95 16.78 -7.88 -0.58
N ILE A 96 16.68 -7.25 -1.76
CA ILE A 96 17.83 -6.74 -2.50
C ILE A 96 17.47 -5.44 -3.22
N ASP A 97 18.36 -4.45 -3.17
CA ASP A 97 18.21 -3.19 -3.91
C ASP A 97 19.02 -3.24 -5.21
N GLY A 98 18.47 -2.66 -6.28
CA GLY A 98 19.08 -2.60 -7.60
C GLY A 98 18.79 -1.29 -8.33
N ASN A 99 19.53 -1.07 -9.42
CA ASN A 99 19.39 0.12 -10.23
C ASN A 99 19.28 -0.25 -11.72
N LEU A 100 18.45 0.50 -12.44
CA LEU A 100 18.33 0.41 -13.89
C LEU A 100 19.61 0.94 -14.54
N ASN A 101 20.18 0.18 -15.46
CA ASN A 101 21.32 0.60 -16.27
C ASN A 101 20.85 1.17 -17.64
N ASP A 102 21.79 1.66 -18.44
CA ASP A 102 21.51 2.25 -19.75
C ASP A 102 21.00 1.22 -20.79
N GLN A 103 21.17 -0.08 -20.52
CA GLN A 103 20.67 -1.17 -21.35
C GLN A 103 19.22 -1.57 -20.99
N GLY A 104 18.60 -0.88 -20.03
CA GLY A 104 17.23 -1.19 -19.57
C GLY A 104 17.13 -2.41 -18.65
N GLN A 105 18.25 -2.83 -18.05
CA GLN A 105 18.34 -3.95 -17.14
C GLN A 105 18.44 -3.43 -15.69
N ILE A 106 17.84 -4.14 -14.73
CA ILE A 106 18.05 -3.85 -13.32
C ILE A 106 19.27 -4.67 -12.85
N VAL A 107 20.27 -3.98 -12.31
CA VAL A 107 21.48 -4.59 -11.75
C VAL A 107 21.35 -4.58 -10.23
N PHE A 108 21.30 -5.76 -9.64
CA PHE A 108 21.34 -5.98 -8.20
C PHE A 108 22.77 -6.37 -7.78
N LYS A 109 23.22 -5.83 -6.66
CA LYS A 109 24.52 -6.17 -6.08
C LYS A 109 24.32 -7.03 -4.83
N ILE A 110 24.91 -8.22 -4.83
CA ILE A 110 24.89 -9.16 -3.73
C ILE A 110 26.34 -9.42 -3.32
N GLU A 111 26.81 -8.76 -2.24
CA GLU A 111 28.23 -8.80 -1.84
C GLU A 111 29.15 -8.37 -3.00
N GLU A 112 30.06 -9.26 -3.43
CA GLU A 112 30.96 -9.04 -4.55
C GLU A 112 30.37 -9.50 -5.92
N SER A 113 29.12 -9.99 -5.93
CA SER A 113 28.45 -10.53 -7.12
C SER A 113 27.38 -9.59 -7.63
N GLU A 114 27.15 -9.64 -8.95
CA GLU A 114 26.05 -8.93 -9.59
C GLU A 114 25.01 -9.93 -10.14
N VAL A 115 23.72 -9.59 -9.98
CA VAL A 115 22.60 -10.28 -10.64
C VAL A 115 21.91 -9.28 -11.54
N THR A 116 21.81 -9.61 -12.81
CA THR A 116 21.15 -8.74 -13.79
C THR A 116 19.75 -9.26 -14.09
N ALA A 117 18.75 -8.38 -14.02
CA ALA A 117 17.37 -8.68 -14.34
C ALA A 117 16.95 -7.99 -15.63
N THR A 118 16.47 -8.74 -16.60
CA THR A 118 15.99 -8.24 -17.89
C THR A 118 14.52 -8.63 -18.08
N LEU A 119 13.66 -7.66 -18.37
CA LEU A 119 12.24 -7.90 -18.68
C LEU A 119 12.01 -7.87 -20.18
N ASN A 120 11.55 -9.00 -20.75
CA ASN A 120 11.13 -9.13 -22.14
C ASN A 120 9.78 -9.86 -22.20
N ASP A 121 8.79 -9.29 -22.87
CA ASP A 121 7.47 -9.89 -23.11
C ASP A 121 6.81 -10.50 -21.85
N GLY A 122 6.93 -9.78 -20.73
CA GLY A 122 6.36 -10.21 -19.44
C GLY A 122 7.15 -11.30 -18.72
N LYS A 123 8.32 -11.70 -19.23
CA LYS A 123 9.29 -12.58 -18.60
C LYS A 123 10.45 -11.77 -18.03
N LEU A 124 10.70 -11.90 -16.74
CA LEU A 124 11.86 -11.34 -16.05
C LEU A 124 12.90 -12.46 -15.89
N THR A 125 14.04 -12.31 -16.55
CA THR A 125 15.14 -13.25 -16.43
C THR A 125 16.21 -12.65 -15.51
N LEU A 126 16.50 -13.33 -14.41
CA LEU A 126 17.61 -12.99 -13.52
C LEU A 126 18.80 -13.87 -13.88
N VAL A 127 19.96 -13.25 -14.15
CA VAL A 127 21.21 -13.92 -14.48
C VAL A 127 22.27 -13.53 -13.45
N ALA A 128 22.83 -14.52 -12.77
CA ALA A 128 23.94 -14.35 -11.83
C ALA A 128 25.30 -14.34 -12.52
N ALA A 129 26.35 -13.93 -11.83
CA ALA A 129 27.72 -13.87 -12.36
C ALA A 129 28.25 -15.22 -12.85
N ASP A 130 27.83 -16.33 -12.24
CA ASP A 130 28.17 -17.70 -12.64
C ASP A 130 27.34 -18.22 -13.82
N GLN A 131 26.55 -17.36 -14.48
CA GLN A 131 25.63 -17.64 -15.58
C GLN A 131 24.43 -18.52 -15.19
N THR A 132 24.21 -18.83 -13.92
CA THR A 132 22.94 -19.41 -13.50
C THR A 132 21.82 -18.41 -13.71
N SER A 133 20.65 -18.90 -14.15
CA SER A 133 19.52 -18.04 -14.44
C SER A 133 18.21 -18.58 -13.88
N ILE A 134 17.32 -17.65 -13.55
CA ILE A 134 15.96 -17.96 -13.15
C ILE A 134 15.01 -17.12 -14.00
N GLU A 135 14.05 -17.76 -14.64
CA GLU A 135 12.95 -17.08 -15.33
C GLU A 135 11.75 -16.90 -14.41
N TYR A 136 11.25 -15.67 -14.38
CA TYR A 136 10.02 -15.31 -13.71
C TYR A 136 8.98 -14.83 -14.74
N LYS A 137 7.74 -15.25 -14.58
CA LYS A 137 6.60 -14.73 -15.36
C LYS A 137 5.92 -13.63 -14.55
N LYS A 138 5.70 -12.45 -15.17
CA LYS A 138 4.90 -11.38 -14.55
C LYS A 138 3.48 -11.86 -14.35
N VAL A 139 2.92 -11.64 -13.16
CA VAL A 139 1.56 -12.04 -12.81
C VAL A 139 0.77 -10.81 -12.37
N ALA A 140 -0.52 -10.79 -12.72
CA ALA A 140 -1.46 -9.75 -12.31
C ALA A 140 -2.53 -10.39 -11.43
N ARG A 141 -2.33 -10.34 -10.12
CA ARG A 141 -3.33 -10.82 -9.16
C ARG A 141 -4.50 -9.83 -9.09
N LYS A 142 -5.69 -10.38 -8.90
CA LYS A 142 -6.91 -9.60 -8.67
C LYS A 142 -7.59 -10.15 -7.43
N SER A 143 -8.22 -9.27 -6.66
CA SER A 143 -9.07 -9.71 -5.57
C SER A 143 -10.22 -10.58 -6.10
N PRO A 144 -10.54 -11.72 -5.48
CA PRO A 144 -11.71 -12.53 -5.85
C PRO A 144 -13.03 -11.84 -5.50
N THR A 145 -13.01 -10.81 -4.64
CA THR A 145 -14.18 -10.02 -4.27
C THR A 145 -14.27 -8.68 -5.01
N LEU A 146 -13.41 -8.47 -6.00
CA LEU A 146 -13.47 -7.27 -6.85
C LEU A 146 -14.76 -7.24 -7.65
N ASN A 147 -15.45 -6.10 -7.68
CA ASN A 147 -16.78 -5.89 -8.26
C ASN A 147 -17.87 -6.78 -7.62
N LYS A 148 -17.73 -7.17 -6.36
CA LYS A 148 -18.73 -7.95 -5.64
C LYS A 148 -20.02 -7.15 -5.52
N GLU A 149 -21.11 -7.72 -6.03
CA GLU A 149 -22.43 -7.09 -5.97
C GLU A 149 -22.93 -6.97 -4.52
N PRO A 150 -23.58 -5.85 -4.17
CA PRO A 150 -24.22 -5.70 -2.88
C PRO A 150 -25.29 -6.79 -2.65
N PRO A 151 -25.27 -7.54 -1.54
CA PRO A 151 -26.28 -8.53 -1.27
C PRO A 151 -27.65 -7.87 -1.00
N LYS A 152 -28.71 -8.63 -1.11
CA LYS A 152 -30.08 -8.15 -0.80
C LYS A 152 -30.13 -7.54 0.61
N GLY A 153 -30.64 -6.31 0.72
CA GLY A 153 -30.74 -5.57 1.98
C GLY A 153 -29.50 -4.78 2.36
N ALA A 154 -28.45 -4.80 1.52
CA ALA A 154 -27.30 -3.93 1.72
C ALA A 154 -27.69 -2.45 1.53
N VAL A 155 -27.06 -1.59 2.32
CA VAL A 155 -27.06 -0.14 2.11
C VAL A 155 -25.91 0.18 1.16
N VAL A 156 -26.22 0.52 -0.09
CA VAL A 156 -25.23 0.95 -1.07
C VAL A 156 -24.82 2.38 -0.74
N LEU A 157 -23.57 2.55 -0.34
CA LEU A 157 -23.02 3.86 0.01
C LEU A 157 -22.45 4.57 -1.22
N PHE A 158 -21.76 3.83 -2.11
CA PHE A 158 -21.20 4.41 -3.32
C PHE A 158 -21.22 3.41 -4.48
N ASP A 159 -21.89 3.80 -5.55
CA ASP A 159 -22.10 3.02 -6.78
C ASP A 159 -21.45 3.68 -8.03
N GLY A 160 -20.66 4.73 -7.84
CA GLY A 160 -20.06 5.51 -8.93
C GLY A 160 -20.85 6.75 -9.33
N THR A 161 -22.03 6.98 -8.76
CA THR A 161 -22.89 8.12 -9.11
C THR A 161 -22.60 9.36 -8.26
N LYS A 162 -22.88 10.55 -8.84
CA LYS A 162 -22.80 11.83 -8.11
C LYS A 162 -23.81 11.90 -6.98
N GLU A 163 -25.00 11.31 -7.19
CA GLU A 163 -26.07 11.22 -6.22
C GLU A 163 -25.62 10.44 -4.98
N ALA A 164 -25.03 9.28 -5.16
CA ALA A 164 -24.50 8.48 -4.04
C ALA A 164 -23.40 9.23 -3.28
N ALA A 165 -22.45 9.84 -3.98
CA ALA A 165 -21.40 10.64 -3.34
C ALA A 165 -21.98 11.79 -2.51
N LYS A 166 -22.93 12.55 -3.06
CA LYS A 166 -23.54 13.71 -2.40
C LYS A 166 -24.47 13.31 -1.24
N ASN A 167 -25.27 12.27 -1.43
CA ASN A 167 -26.33 11.93 -0.48
C ASN A 167 -25.83 11.09 0.70
N ASN A 168 -24.77 10.29 0.48
CA ASN A 168 -24.30 9.35 1.49
C ASN A 168 -23.04 9.81 2.24
N PHE A 169 -22.36 10.83 1.74
CA PHE A 169 -21.10 11.30 2.36
C PHE A 169 -21.07 12.80 2.58
N GLN A 170 -20.53 13.20 3.74
CA GLN A 170 -20.05 14.56 3.94
C GLN A 170 -18.80 14.77 3.09
N ARG A 171 -18.74 15.89 2.38
CA ARG A 171 -17.67 16.23 1.43
C ARG A 171 -17.51 15.23 0.27
N GLY A 172 -18.53 14.41 -0.01
CA GLY A 172 -18.50 13.44 -1.09
C GLY A 172 -18.25 14.11 -2.44
N GLN A 173 -17.15 13.77 -3.10
CA GLN A 173 -16.77 14.28 -4.41
C GLN A 173 -16.36 13.14 -5.32
N ILE A 174 -16.79 13.23 -6.58
CA ILE A 174 -16.32 12.34 -7.64
C ILE A 174 -15.07 12.92 -8.29
N VAL A 175 -14.09 12.06 -8.49
CA VAL A 175 -12.91 12.28 -9.30
C VAL A 175 -12.80 11.21 -10.38
N MET A 176 -12.08 11.49 -11.47
CA MET A 176 -11.84 10.51 -12.53
C MET A 176 -13.13 9.81 -13.01
N GLU A 177 -14.14 10.63 -13.35
CA GLU A 177 -15.46 10.26 -13.88
C GLU A 177 -16.41 9.61 -12.85
N ASN A 178 -16.02 8.54 -12.14
CA ASN A 178 -16.92 7.76 -11.29
C ASN A 178 -16.28 7.23 -10.01
N LEU A 179 -15.20 7.83 -9.52
CA LEU A 179 -14.50 7.38 -8.32
C LEU A 179 -14.73 8.36 -7.16
N LEU A 180 -14.93 7.81 -5.96
CA LEU A 180 -15.06 8.61 -4.76
C LEU A 180 -13.67 9.06 -4.28
N ARG A 181 -13.54 10.35 -4.03
CA ARG A 181 -12.34 10.94 -3.41
C ARG A 181 -12.27 10.54 -1.93
N HIS A 182 -11.07 10.44 -1.40
CA HIS A 182 -10.79 10.32 0.04
C HIS A 182 -11.24 11.58 0.83
N ASP A 183 -11.09 11.54 2.15
CA ASP A 183 -11.52 12.57 3.12
C ASP A 183 -13.04 12.75 3.17
N VAL A 184 -13.75 11.64 3.29
CA VAL A 184 -15.21 11.60 3.33
C VAL A 184 -15.71 10.78 4.53
N GLU A 185 -16.81 11.22 5.10
CA GLU A 185 -17.54 10.57 6.20
C GLU A 185 -18.93 10.18 5.74
N THR A 186 -19.43 9.02 6.18
CA THR A 186 -20.82 8.66 5.88
C THR A 186 -21.80 9.54 6.68
N ASN A 187 -22.93 9.93 6.06
CA ASN A 187 -24.04 10.58 6.77
C ASN A 187 -24.75 9.60 7.71
N ALA A 188 -24.84 8.32 7.31
CA ALA A 188 -25.40 7.26 8.13
C ALA A 188 -24.37 6.74 9.13
N LYS A 189 -24.90 6.28 10.30
CA LYS A 189 -24.12 5.64 11.37
C LYS A 189 -24.42 4.15 11.41
N PHE A 190 -23.39 3.36 11.76
CA PHE A 190 -23.42 1.92 11.76
C PHE A 190 -22.96 1.36 13.12
N GLY A 191 -23.71 0.37 13.63
CA GLY A 191 -23.33 -0.47 14.77
C GLY A 191 -22.55 -1.68 14.29
N ASP A 192 -23.04 -2.88 14.61
CA ASP A 192 -22.52 -4.13 14.03
C ASP A 192 -22.86 -4.19 12.55
N HIS A 193 -21.86 -4.50 11.72
CA HIS A 193 -22.07 -4.52 10.27
C HIS A 193 -21.03 -5.34 9.54
N GLN A 194 -21.37 -5.69 8.30
CA GLN A 194 -20.39 -6.06 7.28
C GLN A 194 -20.17 -4.86 6.34
N LEU A 195 -18.94 -4.66 5.91
CA LEU A 195 -18.57 -3.62 4.95
C LEU A 195 -17.77 -4.24 3.83
N HIS A 196 -18.08 -3.85 2.60
CA HIS A 196 -17.22 -4.05 1.44
C HIS A 196 -16.82 -2.70 0.88
N LEU A 197 -15.55 -2.56 0.51
CA LEU A 197 -15.07 -1.42 -0.25
C LEU A 197 -13.92 -1.79 -1.16
N GLU A 198 -13.81 -1.08 -2.28
CA GLU A 198 -12.69 -1.17 -3.19
C GLU A 198 -11.90 0.13 -3.18
N PHE A 199 -10.56 0.01 -3.14
CA PHE A 199 -9.67 1.16 -3.15
C PHE A 199 -8.53 0.98 -4.14
N ARG A 200 -7.97 2.10 -4.59
CA ARG A 200 -6.83 2.12 -5.49
C ARG A 200 -5.81 3.14 -5.02
N LEU A 201 -4.57 2.68 -4.84
CA LEU A 201 -3.44 3.49 -4.43
C LEU A 201 -2.82 4.21 -5.64
N PRO A 202 -2.36 5.44 -5.51
CA PRO A 202 -1.56 6.11 -6.54
C PRO A 202 -0.18 5.46 -6.66
N PHE A 203 0.43 5.53 -7.85
CA PHE A 203 1.82 5.18 -8.04
C PHE A 203 2.70 6.39 -7.68
N MET A 204 3.44 6.28 -6.58
CA MET A 204 4.28 7.33 -6.01
C MET A 204 5.70 6.80 -5.72
N PRO A 205 6.49 6.45 -6.75
CA PRO A 205 7.76 5.73 -6.55
C PRO A 205 8.80 6.53 -5.76
N TYR A 206 8.71 7.86 -5.73
CA TYR A 206 9.62 8.72 -4.97
C TYR A 206 9.24 8.89 -3.49
N ALA A 207 7.99 8.54 -3.11
CA ALA A 207 7.52 8.63 -1.74
C ALA A 207 7.93 7.40 -0.91
N ARG A 208 7.96 7.56 0.42
CA ARG A 208 8.32 6.50 1.37
C ARG A 208 7.42 6.54 2.61
N GLY A 209 7.29 5.39 3.27
CA GLY A 209 6.58 5.26 4.54
C GLY A 209 5.19 5.88 4.49
N GLN A 210 4.80 6.62 5.51
CA GLN A 210 3.47 7.24 5.63
C GLN A 210 3.17 8.34 4.60
N GLY A 211 4.13 8.74 3.78
CA GLY A 211 3.94 9.67 2.67
C GLY A 211 3.60 9.00 1.34
N ARG A 212 3.54 7.64 1.27
CA ARG A 212 3.37 6.89 0.03
C ARG A 212 1.99 6.24 -0.05
N GLY A 213 1.05 6.88 -0.79
CA GLY A 213 -0.29 6.33 -1.02
C GLY A 213 -1.12 6.14 0.25
N ASN A 214 -1.05 7.09 1.19
CA ASN A 214 -1.65 6.98 2.51
C ASN A 214 -3.11 7.41 2.54
N SER A 215 -3.91 6.60 3.20
CA SER A 215 -5.29 6.80 3.58
C SER A 215 -5.61 5.86 4.76
N GLY A 216 -6.86 5.76 5.18
CA GLY A 216 -7.33 4.82 6.21
C GLY A 216 -8.83 4.56 6.07
N MET A 217 -9.24 3.34 6.33
CA MET A 217 -10.64 2.96 6.45
C MET A 217 -10.98 2.84 7.94
N TYR A 218 -11.81 3.75 8.44
CA TYR A 218 -12.24 3.77 9.84
C TYR A 218 -13.64 3.20 9.99
N VAL A 219 -13.78 2.10 10.71
CA VAL A 219 -15.09 1.64 11.18
C VAL A 219 -15.48 2.44 12.42
N GLN A 220 -16.70 2.95 12.44
CA GLN A 220 -17.23 3.85 13.46
C GLN A 220 -16.38 5.14 13.71
N GLY A 221 -15.56 5.56 12.73
CA GLY A 221 -14.64 6.67 12.94
C GLY A 221 -13.59 6.45 14.05
N ARG A 222 -13.53 5.27 14.62
CA ARG A 222 -12.81 4.92 15.86
C ARG A 222 -11.67 3.93 15.68
N TYR A 223 -11.81 3.02 14.71
CA TYR A 223 -10.86 1.92 14.49
C TYR A 223 -10.37 1.95 13.06
N GLU A 224 -9.10 2.25 12.88
CA GLU A 224 -8.47 2.35 11.57
C GLU A 224 -7.92 1.01 11.12
N CYS A 225 -8.36 0.58 9.94
CA CYS A 225 -7.60 -0.33 9.10
C CYS A 225 -6.82 0.51 8.08
N GLN A 226 -5.49 0.45 8.18
CA GLN A 226 -4.58 1.28 7.39
C GLN A 226 -4.70 0.98 5.89
N ILE A 227 -4.66 2.03 5.08
CA ILE A 227 -4.50 1.99 3.62
C ILE A 227 -3.20 2.72 3.28
N LEU A 228 -2.23 2.00 2.73
CA LEU A 228 -0.89 2.52 2.43
C LEU A 228 -0.30 1.76 1.25
N ASP A 229 0.51 2.39 0.41
CA ASP A 229 1.34 1.63 -0.54
C ASP A 229 2.47 0.91 0.21
N SER A 230 2.11 -0.27 0.72
CA SER A 230 2.99 -1.18 1.45
C SER A 230 3.42 -2.36 0.56
N PHE A 231 3.32 -2.22 -0.76
CA PHE A 231 3.73 -3.26 -1.69
C PHE A 231 5.20 -3.66 -1.46
N GLY A 232 5.44 -4.94 -1.15
CA GLY A 232 6.77 -5.48 -0.86
C GLY A 232 7.32 -5.16 0.53
N LEU A 233 6.52 -4.60 1.45
CA LEU A 233 6.87 -4.41 2.85
C LEU A 233 6.41 -5.60 3.70
N ASP A 234 6.84 -5.63 4.98
CA ASP A 234 6.55 -6.75 5.89
C ASP A 234 5.10 -6.83 6.36
N GLY A 235 4.34 -5.75 6.30
CA GLY A 235 3.00 -5.65 6.87
C GLY A 235 3.06 -5.38 8.38
N ALA A 236 3.50 -4.19 8.77
CA ALA A 236 3.46 -3.70 10.15
C ALA A 236 2.05 -3.21 10.53
N ASN A 237 1.85 -2.87 11.80
CA ASN A 237 0.56 -2.38 12.29
C ASN A 237 0.19 -0.95 11.81
N ASN A 238 1.10 -0.28 11.13
CA ASN A 238 0.93 1.02 10.48
C ASN A 238 1.11 0.93 8.95
N GLU A 239 1.06 -0.28 8.40
CA GLU A 239 1.09 -0.57 6.97
C GLU A 239 -0.26 -1.12 6.51
N CYS A 240 -0.44 -1.29 5.19
CA CYS A 240 -1.72 -1.68 4.60
C CYS A 240 -2.30 -2.95 5.25
N GLY A 241 -3.55 -2.87 5.70
CA GLY A 241 -4.22 -3.94 6.43
C GLY A 241 -3.92 -3.99 7.93
N GLY A 242 -2.97 -3.20 8.44
CA GLY A 242 -2.74 -3.07 9.88
C GLY A 242 -3.91 -2.38 10.59
N ILE A 243 -4.27 -2.86 11.78
CA ILE A 243 -5.09 -2.07 12.71
C ILE A 243 -4.14 -1.13 13.44
N TYR A 244 -4.24 0.16 13.12
CA TYR A 244 -3.22 1.15 13.45
C TYR A 244 -2.84 1.12 14.94
N GLN A 245 -1.55 0.90 15.21
CA GLN A 245 -0.97 0.76 16.55
C GLN A 245 -1.48 -0.42 17.41
N ILE A 246 -2.42 -1.24 16.90
CA ILE A 246 -2.98 -2.38 17.65
C ILE A 246 -2.42 -3.71 17.13
N ALA A 247 -2.58 -4.00 15.83
CA ALA A 247 -2.23 -5.29 15.28
C ALA A 247 -1.69 -5.22 13.85
N LYS A 248 -0.66 -6.00 13.55
CA LYS A 248 -0.20 -6.23 12.17
C LYS A 248 -1.08 -7.27 11.48
N PRO A 249 -1.26 -7.20 10.16
CA PRO A 249 -1.98 -8.24 9.41
C PRO A 249 -1.21 -9.57 9.45
N ASN A 250 -1.93 -10.69 9.37
CA ASN A 250 -1.32 -12.03 9.30
C ASN A 250 -0.37 -12.18 8.11
N VAL A 251 -0.70 -11.52 7.00
CA VAL A 251 0.11 -11.44 5.79
C VAL A 251 -0.13 -10.09 5.11
N ASN A 252 0.92 -9.50 4.53
CA ASN A 252 0.76 -8.29 3.73
C ASN A 252 0.20 -8.65 2.34
N MET A 253 -1.06 -8.31 2.10
CA MET A 253 -1.77 -8.55 0.85
C MET A 253 -1.82 -7.33 -0.07
N CYS A 254 -1.03 -6.27 0.23
CA CYS A 254 -0.98 -5.09 -0.61
C CYS A 254 -0.49 -5.43 -2.02
N LEU A 255 -1.33 -5.17 -3.02
CA LEU A 255 -0.97 -5.31 -4.43
C LEU A 255 -0.22 -4.06 -4.93
N PRO A 256 0.46 -4.15 -6.09
CA PRO A 256 1.13 -2.99 -6.67
C PRO A 256 0.20 -1.79 -6.80
N PRO A 257 0.69 -0.54 -6.61
CA PRO A 257 -0.13 0.65 -6.83
C PRO A 257 -0.76 0.67 -8.23
N LEU A 258 -1.90 1.34 -8.33
CA LEU A 258 -2.82 1.38 -9.46
C LEU A 258 -3.58 0.07 -9.74
N VAL A 259 -3.37 -0.99 -8.97
CA VAL A 259 -4.24 -2.17 -8.97
C VAL A 259 -5.38 -1.93 -7.97
N TRP A 260 -6.61 -2.29 -8.35
CA TRP A 260 -7.76 -2.28 -7.45
C TRP A 260 -7.63 -3.35 -6.38
N GLN A 261 -7.92 -2.99 -5.14
CA GLN A 261 -7.84 -3.82 -3.96
C GLN A 261 -9.17 -3.77 -3.20
N THR A 262 -9.45 -4.79 -2.39
CA THR A 262 -10.71 -4.88 -1.63
C THR A 262 -10.44 -5.08 -0.15
N TYR A 263 -11.24 -4.43 0.69
CA TYR A 263 -11.47 -4.84 2.08
C TYR A 263 -12.89 -5.38 2.22
N ASP A 264 -12.98 -6.59 2.74
CA ASP A 264 -14.22 -7.20 3.23
C ASP A 264 -14.11 -7.30 4.75
N VAL A 265 -15.00 -6.61 5.47
CA VAL A 265 -14.96 -6.42 6.92
C VAL A 265 -16.20 -6.99 7.56
N ASP A 266 -16.03 -7.74 8.64
CA ASP A 266 -17.07 -8.12 9.56
C ASP A 266 -16.75 -7.49 10.92
N PHE A 267 -17.58 -6.52 11.35
CA PHE A 267 -17.36 -5.73 12.55
C PHE A 267 -18.44 -5.93 13.59
N THR A 268 -18.02 -6.10 14.85
CA THR A 268 -18.87 -6.11 16.04
C THR A 268 -18.43 -4.97 16.96
N ALA A 269 -19.32 -4.04 17.23
CA ALA A 269 -19.05 -2.85 18.03
C ALA A 269 -18.82 -3.19 19.51
N ALA A 270 -18.06 -2.35 20.22
CA ALA A 270 -17.91 -2.43 21.65
C ALA A 270 -19.28 -2.30 22.36
N ARG A 271 -19.41 -2.92 23.54
CA ARG A 271 -20.63 -2.84 24.34
C ARG A 271 -20.36 -2.04 25.61
N TYR A 272 -21.36 -1.28 26.00
CA TYR A 272 -21.32 -0.39 27.15
C TYR A 272 -22.53 -0.66 28.05
N ASP A 273 -22.36 -0.53 29.35
CA ASP A 273 -23.46 -0.58 30.31
C ASP A 273 -24.23 0.76 30.36
N ALA A 274 -25.26 0.80 31.19
CA ALA A 274 -26.11 2.00 31.36
C ALA A 274 -25.35 3.19 31.95
N ALA A 275 -24.22 2.97 32.61
CA ALA A 275 -23.34 4.01 33.15
C ALA A 275 -22.31 4.51 32.12
N GLY A 276 -22.33 3.97 30.89
CA GLY A 276 -21.37 4.32 29.84
C GLY A 276 -20.01 3.65 29.99
N LYS A 277 -19.85 2.67 30.88
CA LYS A 277 -18.62 1.90 31.04
C LYS A 277 -18.58 0.79 29.97
N LYS A 278 -17.43 0.67 29.29
CA LYS A 278 -17.21 -0.42 28.33
C LYS A 278 -17.18 -1.78 29.06
N VAL A 279 -18.04 -2.71 28.66
CA VAL A 279 -18.16 -4.06 29.22
C VAL A 279 -17.70 -5.14 28.25
N LYS A 280 -17.59 -4.83 26.94
CA LYS A 280 -17.04 -5.74 25.92
C LYS A 280 -16.33 -4.93 24.86
N ASN A 281 -15.14 -5.37 24.47
CA ASN A 281 -14.37 -4.76 23.40
C ASN A 281 -15.02 -4.99 22.03
N ALA A 282 -14.74 -4.12 21.08
CA ALA A 282 -15.08 -4.34 19.68
C ALA A 282 -14.24 -5.49 19.10
N ARG A 283 -14.74 -6.12 18.03
CA ARG A 283 -14.06 -7.20 17.33
C ARG A 283 -14.17 -7.01 15.82
N VAL A 284 -13.14 -7.45 15.10
CA VAL A 284 -13.11 -7.31 13.65
C VAL A 284 -12.51 -8.53 12.98
N THR A 285 -13.14 -8.98 11.89
CA THR A 285 -12.53 -9.87 10.89
C THR A 285 -12.38 -9.09 9.61
N ILE A 286 -11.17 -9.10 9.02
CA ILE A 286 -10.89 -8.39 7.77
C ILE A 286 -10.23 -9.34 6.78
N SER A 287 -10.78 -9.38 5.56
CA SER A 287 -10.11 -9.95 4.40
C SER A 287 -9.60 -8.83 3.50
N HIS A 288 -8.33 -8.91 3.11
CA HIS A 288 -7.71 -8.03 2.13
C HIS A 288 -7.43 -8.84 0.87
N ASN A 289 -8.00 -8.41 -0.25
CA ASN A 289 -7.93 -9.13 -1.52
C ASN A 289 -8.32 -10.63 -1.40
N GLY A 290 -9.37 -10.91 -0.61
CA GLY A 290 -9.90 -12.25 -0.39
C GLY A 290 -9.13 -13.11 0.62
N VAL A 291 -7.98 -12.65 1.13
CA VAL A 291 -7.21 -13.36 2.16
C VAL A 291 -7.51 -12.76 3.54
N LYS A 292 -7.89 -13.61 4.50
CA LYS A 292 -8.18 -13.18 5.86
C LYS A 292 -6.89 -12.74 6.56
N ILE A 293 -6.78 -11.44 6.81
CA ILE A 293 -5.61 -10.80 7.45
C ILE A 293 -5.80 -10.57 8.95
N HIS A 294 -7.06 -10.48 9.40
CA HIS A 294 -7.47 -10.48 10.81
C HIS A 294 -8.66 -11.42 10.98
N ASP A 295 -8.65 -12.26 11.99
CA ASP A 295 -9.72 -13.23 12.27
C ASP A 295 -10.22 -13.03 13.70
N ASP A 296 -11.43 -12.49 13.83
CA ASP A 296 -12.08 -12.18 15.11
C ASP A 296 -11.16 -11.44 16.10
N LEU A 297 -10.38 -10.49 15.56
CA LEU A 297 -9.42 -9.71 16.33
C LEU A 297 -10.14 -8.83 17.34
N GLU A 298 -9.74 -8.90 18.59
CA GLU A 298 -10.22 -8.02 19.65
C GLU A 298 -9.55 -6.64 19.56
N LEU A 299 -10.35 -5.58 19.66
CA LEU A 299 -9.92 -4.19 19.64
C LEU A 299 -10.06 -3.60 21.05
N PRO A 300 -8.99 -3.60 21.85
CA PRO A 300 -9.07 -3.20 23.27
C PRO A 300 -9.38 -1.72 23.47
N ASN A 301 -9.05 -0.89 22.47
CA ASN A 301 -9.31 0.56 22.46
C ASN A 301 -9.40 1.06 21.02
N GLY A 302 -9.92 2.28 20.85
CA GLY A 302 -9.88 2.98 19.56
C GLY A 302 -8.45 3.26 19.11
N THR A 303 -8.28 3.38 17.80
CA THR A 303 -7.03 3.88 17.21
C THR A 303 -6.99 5.40 17.29
N PRO A 304 -5.81 6.05 17.16
CA PRO A 304 -5.77 7.48 16.88
C PRO A 304 -6.61 7.80 15.64
N GLY A 305 -7.67 8.55 15.80
CA GLY A 305 -8.64 8.65 14.72
C GLY A 305 -9.58 9.83 14.82
N LYS A 306 -10.70 9.72 14.11
CA LYS A 306 -11.69 10.77 13.96
C LYS A 306 -12.52 10.99 15.22
N HIS A 307 -12.97 9.89 15.81
CA HIS A 307 -13.82 9.91 16.99
C HIS A 307 -13.22 9.07 18.13
N PRO A 308 -13.43 9.47 19.39
CA PRO A 308 -13.09 8.65 20.54
C PRO A 308 -13.99 7.40 20.58
N GLU A 309 -13.48 6.35 21.20
CA GLU A 309 -14.29 5.17 21.51
C GLU A 309 -15.47 5.54 22.45
N GLY A 310 -16.64 4.99 22.20
CA GLY A 310 -17.83 5.31 22.97
C GLY A 310 -19.06 4.46 22.56
N PRO A 311 -20.18 4.58 23.31
CA PRO A 311 -21.40 3.83 23.05
C PRO A 311 -22.08 4.23 21.73
N GLY A 312 -22.84 3.31 21.19
CA GLY A 312 -23.73 3.53 20.04
C GLY A 312 -23.01 3.47 18.68
N PRO A 313 -23.84 3.47 17.60
CA PRO A 313 -23.36 3.47 16.23
C PRO A 313 -22.66 4.78 15.87
N ASP A 314 -21.71 4.70 14.93
CA ASP A 314 -21.01 5.89 14.43
C ASP A 314 -20.68 5.75 12.95
N ILE A 315 -20.07 6.79 12.36
CA ILE A 315 -19.82 6.94 10.93
C ILE A 315 -18.71 5.98 10.43
N LEU A 316 -18.68 5.73 9.13
CA LEU A 316 -17.49 5.25 8.45
C LEU A 316 -16.72 6.48 7.94
N TYR A 317 -15.40 6.42 8.01
CA TYR A 317 -14.53 7.49 7.52
C TYR A 317 -13.44 6.94 6.62
N LEU A 318 -13.31 7.50 5.43
CA LEU A 318 -12.23 7.24 4.49
C LEU A 318 -11.25 8.41 4.55
N GLN A 319 -10.12 8.19 5.18
CA GLN A 319 -9.20 9.23 5.60
C GLN A 319 -8.56 9.96 4.41
N GLY A 320 -8.46 11.29 4.54
CA GLY A 320 -7.58 12.13 3.74
C GLY A 320 -6.23 12.30 4.40
N HIS A 321 -5.16 11.92 3.72
CA HIS A 321 -3.79 12.07 4.22
C HIS A 321 -2.86 12.73 3.17
N GLY A 322 -3.43 13.55 2.29
CA GLY A 322 -2.69 14.29 1.27
C GLY A 322 -2.22 13.44 0.07
N ASN A 323 -2.61 12.16 -0.02
CA ASN A 323 -2.34 11.31 -1.18
C ASN A 323 -3.64 10.98 -1.92
N PRO A 324 -3.64 10.92 -3.26
CA PRO A 324 -4.86 10.78 -4.07
C PRO A 324 -5.35 9.33 -4.16
N VAL A 325 -5.63 8.72 -3.01
CA VAL A 325 -6.31 7.42 -2.93
C VAL A 325 -7.76 7.59 -3.34
N VAL A 326 -8.28 6.64 -4.12
CA VAL A 326 -9.65 6.67 -4.62
C VAL A 326 -10.39 5.39 -4.29
N PHE A 327 -11.73 5.50 -4.20
CA PHE A 327 -12.61 4.43 -3.76
C PHE A 327 -13.75 4.19 -4.76
N ARG A 328 -14.29 2.98 -4.72
CA ARG A 328 -15.51 2.61 -5.46
C ARG A 328 -16.20 1.43 -4.79
N ASN A 329 -17.39 1.07 -5.28
CA ASN A 329 -18.16 -0.11 -4.84
C ASN A 329 -18.17 -0.28 -3.32
N ILE A 330 -18.85 0.67 -2.63
CA ILE A 330 -18.91 0.69 -1.16
C ILE A 330 -20.32 0.36 -0.71
N TRP A 331 -20.47 -0.69 0.10
CA TRP A 331 -21.75 -1.05 0.67
C TRP A 331 -21.63 -1.69 2.05
N VAL A 332 -22.70 -1.60 2.83
CA VAL A 332 -22.80 -2.09 4.21
C VAL A 332 -24.02 -2.96 4.38
N VAL A 333 -23.87 -4.07 5.09
CA VAL A 333 -24.96 -4.87 5.62
C VAL A 333 -25.01 -4.69 7.13
N LYS A 334 -26.12 -4.13 7.65
CA LYS A 334 -26.36 -4.02 9.10
C LYS A 334 -26.66 -5.40 9.67
N LYS A 335 -26.15 -5.68 10.85
CA LYS A 335 -26.43 -6.89 11.62
C LYS A 335 -27.44 -6.63 12.72
#